data_9780d50fed2b2cddfbe1b7ee00e9a74d
#
_entry.id   9780d50fed2b2cddfbe1b7ee00e9a74d
#
_cell.length_a   1.000
_cell.length_b   1.000
_cell.length_c   1.000
_cell.angle_alpha   90.00
_cell.angle_beta   90.00
_cell.angle_gamma   90.00
#
_symmetry.space_group_name_H-M   'P 1'
#
loop_
_entity.id
_entity.type
_entity.pdbx_description
1 polymer ?
#
loop_
_entity_poly.entity_id
_entity_poly.type
_entity_poly.pdbx_seq_one_letter_code
_entity_poly.pdbx_strand_id
1 'polypeptide(L)'
;SPGLIRGLADERHAAALRRLHESPTRPWTVPELAREAGLSRSVFFERFRRVVGVAPMEYLLSWRMALAKDMLRRGAAGIAEVAERTGYASASTFTIAFSRHVGVPPARYARGEAA
;
A
#
# COMPACT_ATOMS: atom_id res chain seq x y z
N SER A 1 -30.15 0.05 -11.22
CA SER A 1 -30.16 1.37 -10.59
C SER A 1 -28.74 1.87 -10.34
N PRO A 2 -28.53 3.19 -10.28
CA PRO A 2 -27.20 3.73 -9.99
C PRO A 2 -26.61 3.23 -8.67
N GLY A 3 -27.45 3.03 -7.67
CA GLY A 3 -27.03 2.51 -6.36
C GLY A 3 -26.52 1.08 -6.43
N LEU A 4 -27.18 0.24 -7.21
CA LEU A 4 -26.76 -1.15 -7.38
C LEU A 4 -25.42 -1.23 -8.13
N ILE A 5 -25.28 -0.45 -9.19
CA ILE A 5 -24.03 -0.42 -9.96
C ILE A 5 -22.88 0.06 -9.08
N ARG A 6 -23.11 1.09 -8.28
CA ARG A 6 -22.10 1.61 -7.34
C ARG A 6 -21.71 0.56 -6.31
N GLY A 7 -22.67 -0.17 -5.76
CA GLY A 7 -22.42 -1.22 -4.78
C GLY A 7 -21.57 -2.35 -5.35
N LEU A 8 -21.85 -2.76 -6.60
CA LEU A 8 -21.04 -3.79 -7.28
C LEU A 8 -19.61 -3.32 -7.53
N ALA A 9 -19.43 -2.05 -7.93
CA ALA A 9 -18.11 -1.48 -8.13
C ALA A 9 -17.32 -1.43 -6.83
N ASP A 10 -17.99 -1.04 -5.72
CA ASP A 10 -17.36 -0.98 -4.41
C ASP A 10 -16.95 -2.39 -3.92
N GLU A 11 -17.77 -3.41 -4.16
CA GLU A 11 -17.46 -4.79 -3.82
C GLU A 11 -16.23 -5.29 -4.59
N ARG A 12 -16.12 -4.95 -5.86
CA ARG A 12 -14.97 -5.33 -6.69
C ARG A 12 -13.69 -4.66 -6.21
N HIS A 13 -13.75 -3.37 -5.89
CA HIS A 13 -12.61 -2.65 -5.32
C HIS A 13 -12.26 -3.19 -3.94
N ALA A 14 -13.25 -3.51 -3.12
CA ALA A 14 -13.03 -4.08 -1.80
C ALA A 14 -12.31 -5.43 -1.90
N ALA A 15 -12.65 -6.25 -2.89
CA ALA A 15 -11.97 -7.53 -3.13
C ALA A 15 -10.50 -7.32 -3.45
N ALA A 16 -10.18 -6.37 -4.35
CA ALA A 16 -8.81 -6.03 -4.70
C ALA A 16 -8.05 -5.49 -3.49
N LEU A 17 -8.67 -4.61 -2.71
CA LEU A 17 -8.07 -4.05 -1.49
C LEU A 17 -7.78 -5.13 -0.46
N ARG A 18 -8.69 -6.07 -0.26
CA ARG A 18 -8.45 -7.19 0.67
C ARG A 18 -7.24 -8.01 0.26
N ARG A 19 -7.11 -8.32 -1.03
CA ARG A 19 -5.96 -9.07 -1.53
C ARG A 19 -4.65 -8.31 -1.30
N LEU A 20 -4.68 -7.02 -1.55
CA LEU A 20 -3.53 -6.15 -1.33
C LEU A 20 -3.14 -6.10 0.14
N HIS A 21 -4.11 -5.96 1.04
CA HIS A 21 -3.89 -5.92 2.48
C HIS A 21 -3.40 -7.25 3.05
N GLU A 22 -3.87 -8.38 2.50
CA GLU A 22 -3.44 -9.71 2.92
C GLU A 22 -1.99 -10.00 2.55
N SER A 23 -1.53 -9.45 1.44
CA SER A 23 -0.19 -9.74 0.91
C SER A 23 0.52 -8.45 0.47
N PRO A 24 0.85 -7.56 1.40
CA PRO A 24 1.48 -6.27 1.05
C PRO A 24 2.91 -6.44 0.52
N THR A 25 3.57 -7.57 0.80
CA THR A 25 4.91 -7.86 0.32
C THR A 25 4.94 -8.27 -1.14
N ARG A 26 3.80 -8.72 -1.67
CA ARG A 26 3.69 -9.14 -3.07
C ARG A 26 3.91 -7.94 -4.00
N PRO A 27 4.67 -8.10 -5.11
CA PRO A 27 4.89 -7.01 -6.06
C PRO A 27 3.65 -6.79 -6.95
N TRP A 28 2.60 -6.26 -6.36
CA TRP A 28 1.33 -6.01 -7.05
C TRP A 28 1.51 -5.06 -8.23
N THR A 29 0.80 -5.37 -9.32
CA THR A 29 0.72 -4.47 -10.48
C THR A 29 -0.74 -4.08 -10.69
N VAL A 30 -0.97 -2.99 -11.42
CA VAL A 30 -2.33 -2.55 -11.74
C VAL A 30 -3.10 -3.64 -12.50
N PRO A 31 -2.52 -4.31 -13.54
CA PRO A 31 -3.22 -5.41 -14.19
C PRO A 31 -3.64 -6.54 -13.24
N GLU A 32 -2.79 -6.91 -12.30
CA GLU A 32 -3.12 -7.96 -11.32
C GLU A 32 -4.27 -7.54 -10.41
N LEU A 33 -4.24 -6.32 -9.89
CA LEU A 33 -5.31 -5.79 -9.05
C LEU A 33 -6.62 -5.67 -9.81
N ALA A 34 -6.56 -5.24 -11.07
CA ALA A 34 -7.72 -5.17 -11.95
C ALA A 34 -8.36 -6.55 -12.14
N ARG A 35 -7.52 -7.57 -12.30
CA ARG A 35 -7.98 -8.96 -12.44
C ARG A 35 -8.70 -9.43 -11.18
N GLU A 36 -8.16 -9.10 -10.01
CA GLU A 36 -8.80 -9.41 -8.73
C GLU A 36 -10.16 -8.71 -8.59
N ALA A 37 -10.29 -7.52 -9.16
CA ALA A 37 -11.53 -6.77 -9.15
C ALA A 37 -12.51 -7.20 -10.25
N GLY A 38 -12.07 -8.06 -11.19
CA GLY A 38 -12.88 -8.48 -12.32
C GLY A 38 -13.15 -7.35 -13.32
N LEU A 39 -12.20 -6.44 -13.45
CA LEU A 39 -12.30 -5.25 -14.32
C LEU A 39 -11.11 -5.17 -15.27
N SER A 40 -11.29 -4.45 -16.39
CA SER A 40 -10.16 -4.11 -17.24
C SER A 40 -9.22 -3.15 -16.51
N ARG A 41 -7.97 -3.10 -16.94
CA ARG A 41 -6.96 -2.23 -16.33
C ARG A 41 -7.40 -0.76 -16.29
N SER A 42 -7.86 -0.23 -17.41
CA SER A 42 -8.27 1.17 -17.51
C SER A 42 -9.46 1.49 -16.62
N VAL A 43 -10.46 0.62 -16.63
CA VAL A 43 -11.67 0.82 -15.83
C VAL A 43 -11.34 0.71 -14.34
N PHE A 44 -10.52 -0.27 -13.96
CA PHE A 44 -10.09 -0.42 -12.58
C PHE A 44 -9.34 0.82 -12.09
N PHE A 45 -8.34 1.26 -12.85
CA PHE A 45 -7.50 2.41 -12.48
C PHE A 45 -8.36 3.67 -12.26
N GLU A 46 -9.23 3.97 -13.22
CA GLU A 46 -10.07 5.17 -13.16
C GLU A 46 -11.05 5.13 -11.99
N ARG A 47 -11.73 4.00 -11.81
CA ARG A 47 -12.71 3.84 -10.74
C ARG A 47 -12.04 3.83 -9.37
N PHE A 48 -10.89 3.16 -9.25
CA PHE A 48 -10.13 3.14 -8.01
C PHE A 48 -9.76 4.56 -7.59
N ARG A 49 -9.21 5.33 -8.51
CA ARG A 49 -8.83 6.73 -8.26
C ARG A 49 -10.02 7.57 -7.82
N ARG A 50 -11.18 7.36 -8.44
CA ARG A 50 -12.39 8.09 -8.10
C ARG A 50 -12.93 7.74 -6.73
N VAL A 51 -12.94 6.44 -6.39
CA VAL A 51 -13.50 5.96 -5.12
C VAL A 51 -12.54 6.18 -3.96
N VAL A 52 -11.27 5.84 -4.15
CA VAL A 52 -10.25 5.88 -3.09
C VAL A 52 -9.57 7.23 -2.99
N GLY A 53 -9.48 7.97 -4.10
CA GLY A 53 -8.90 9.30 -4.13
C GLY A 53 -7.46 9.36 -4.60
N VAL A 54 -6.77 8.23 -4.68
CA VAL A 54 -5.41 8.13 -5.19
C VAL A 54 -5.28 6.94 -6.12
N ALA A 55 -4.21 6.90 -6.91
CA ALA A 55 -3.93 5.78 -7.81
C ALA A 55 -3.62 4.50 -7.01
N PRO A 56 -3.88 3.30 -7.59
CA PRO A 56 -3.67 2.04 -6.89
C PRO A 56 -2.27 1.83 -6.32
N MET A 57 -1.23 2.15 -7.08
CA MET A 57 0.15 1.96 -6.61
C MET A 57 0.56 2.98 -5.56
N GLU A 58 -0.02 4.17 -5.61
CA GLU A 58 0.13 5.18 -4.56
C GLU A 58 -0.51 4.72 -3.25
N TYR A 59 -1.67 4.10 -3.34
CA TYR A 59 -2.34 3.50 -2.19
C TYR A 59 -1.48 2.39 -1.58
N LEU A 60 -0.92 1.51 -2.42
CA LEU A 60 -0.05 0.43 -1.95
C LEU A 60 1.17 0.99 -1.21
N LEU A 61 1.78 2.04 -1.74
CA LEU A 61 2.91 2.70 -1.08
C LEU A 61 2.51 3.21 0.29
N SER A 62 1.40 3.93 0.38
CA SER A 62 0.90 4.46 1.65
C SER A 62 0.60 3.36 2.66
N TRP A 63 0.04 2.24 2.20
CA TRP A 63 -0.25 1.08 3.05
C TRP A 63 1.03 0.46 3.59
N ARG A 64 2.04 0.26 2.73
CA ARG A 64 3.35 -0.26 3.14
C ARG A 64 4.01 0.65 4.17
N MET A 65 3.92 1.96 3.98
CA MET A 65 4.49 2.92 4.92
C MET A 65 3.76 2.91 6.26
N ALA A 66 2.44 2.76 6.25
CA ALA A 66 1.65 2.64 7.48
C ALA A 66 2.05 1.40 8.28
N LEU A 67 2.22 0.26 7.60
CA LEU A 67 2.70 -0.98 8.23
C LEU A 67 4.11 -0.81 8.80
N ALA A 68 5.00 -0.17 8.04
CA ALA A 68 6.37 0.08 8.47
C ALA A 68 6.40 0.95 9.73
N LYS A 69 5.62 2.01 9.75
CA LYS A 69 5.51 2.89 10.91
C LYS A 69 5.11 2.13 12.16
N ASP A 70 4.11 1.26 12.02
CA ASP A 70 3.64 0.46 13.15
C ASP A 70 4.73 -0.48 13.67
N MET A 71 5.41 -1.20 12.77
CA MET A 71 6.51 -2.08 13.14
C MET A 71 7.64 -1.34 13.83
N LEU A 72 8.01 -0.17 13.31
CA LEU A 72 9.08 0.66 13.88
C LEU A 72 8.70 1.20 15.26
N ARG A 73 7.46 1.61 15.45
CA ARG A 73 6.98 2.09 16.75
C ARG A 73 6.98 0.99 17.80
N ARG A 74 6.66 -0.24 17.41
CA ARG A 74 6.65 -1.40 18.33
C ARG A 74 8.06 -1.84 18.70
N GLY A 75 9.05 -1.50 17.88
CA GLY A 75 10.45 -1.82 18.16
C GLY A 75 10.79 -3.31 18.12
N ALA A 76 9.92 -4.13 17.54
CA ALA A 76 10.08 -5.58 17.54
C ALA A 76 10.97 -6.09 16.40
N ALA A 77 11.29 -5.26 15.41
CA ALA A 77 12.03 -5.66 14.22
C ALA A 77 13.04 -4.61 13.83
N GLY A 78 14.19 -5.05 13.31
CA GLY A 78 15.20 -4.16 12.75
C GLY A 78 14.80 -3.63 11.37
N ILE A 79 15.54 -2.64 10.88
CA ILE A 79 15.22 -1.97 9.62
C ILE A 79 15.16 -2.96 8.45
N ALA A 80 16.11 -3.88 8.36
CA ALA A 80 16.16 -4.88 7.29
C ALA A 80 14.91 -5.78 7.29
N GLU A 81 14.46 -6.20 8.47
CA GLU A 81 13.27 -7.03 8.60
C GLU A 81 12.00 -6.24 8.24
N VAL A 82 11.91 -4.98 8.67
CA VAL A 82 10.78 -4.12 8.30
C VAL A 82 10.72 -3.94 6.79
N ALA A 83 11.88 -3.72 6.14
CA ALA A 83 11.97 -3.61 4.69
C ALA A 83 11.41 -4.86 4.00
N GLU A 84 11.83 -6.03 4.43
CA GLU A 84 11.38 -7.31 3.87
C GLU A 84 9.88 -7.50 4.05
N ARG A 85 9.38 -7.27 5.25
CA ARG A 85 7.95 -7.45 5.59
C ARG A 85 7.03 -6.46 4.87
N THR A 86 7.57 -5.35 4.38
CA THR A 86 6.79 -4.34 3.67
C THR A 86 7.00 -4.38 2.16
N GLY A 87 7.71 -5.40 1.65
CA GLY A 87 7.81 -5.65 0.22
C GLY A 87 8.98 -4.98 -0.48
N TYR A 88 10.02 -4.57 0.26
CA TYR A 88 11.22 -3.95 -0.30
C TYR A 88 12.34 -4.98 -0.40
N ALA A 89 13.10 -4.89 -1.51
CA ALA A 89 14.19 -5.82 -1.78
C ALA A 89 15.40 -5.62 -0.86
N SER A 90 15.57 -4.42 -0.30
CA SER A 90 16.72 -4.11 0.55
C SER A 90 16.36 -3.02 1.57
N ALA A 91 17.15 -2.97 2.65
CA ALA A 91 17.03 -1.92 3.65
C ALA A 91 17.28 -0.54 3.04
N SER A 92 18.19 -0.44 2.08
CA SER A 92 18.53 0.81 1.40
C SER A 92 17.34 1.36 0.60
N THR A 93 16.72 0.51 -0.21
CA THR A 93 15.56 0.89 -1.01
C THR A 93 14.39 1.32 -0.12
N PHE A 94 14.16 0.56 0.96
CA PHE A 94 13.15 0.90 1.94
C PHE A 94 13.42 2.25 2.61
N THR A 95 14.66 2.47 3.05
CA THR A 95 15.05 3.72 3.72
C THR A 95 14.81 4.93 2.84
N ILE A 96 15.13 4.84 1.56
CA ILE A 96 14.90 5.92 0.60
C ILE A 96 13.38 6.21 0.48
N ALA A 97 12.58 5.16 0.27
CA ALA A 97 11.14 5.30 0.12
C ALA A 97 10.49 5.84 1.40
N PHE A 98 10.87 5.31 2.55
CA PHE A 98 10.34 5.74 3.84
C PHE A 98 10.68 7.20 4.13
N SER A 99 11.95 7.58 3.96
CA SER A 99 12.41 8.94 4.21
C SER A 99 11.68 9.95 3.31
N ARG A 100 11.47 9.59 2.05
CA ARG A 100 10.77 10.45 1.08
C ARG A 100 9.30 10.60 1.44
N HIS A 101 8.64 9.53 1.84
CA HIS A 101 7.21 9.53 2.13
C HIS A 101 6.89 10.09 3.53
N VAL A 102 7.70 9.75 4.53
CA VAL A 102 7.45 10.10 5.94
C VAL A 102 8.14 11.39 6.34
N GLY A 103 9.28 11.71 5.72
CA GLY A 103 10.02 12.94 6.00
C GLY A 103 11.21 12.77 6.92
N VAL A 104 11.36 11.61 7.58
CA VAL A 104 12.54 11.27 8.40
C VAL A 104 12.94 9.83 8.12
N PRO A 105 14.24 9.49 8.32
CA PRO A 105 14.70 8.11 8.16
C PRO A 105 14.04 7.15 9.15
N PRO A 106 13.93 5.85 8.80
CA PRO A 106 13.30 4.86 9.67
C PRO A 106 13.90 4.80 11.08
N ALA A 107 15.23 4.87 11.21
CA ALA A 107 15.89 4.82 12.50
C ALA A 107 15.48 5.97 13.41
N ARG A 108 15.38 7.17 12.86
CA ARG A 108 14.93 8.36 13.62
C ARG A 108 13.47 8.25 13.99
N TYR A 109 12.66 7.76 13.09
CA TYR A 109 11.24 7.53 13.36
C TYR A 109 11.05 6.52 14.49
N ALA A 110 11.84 5.43 14.47
CA ALA A 110 11.80 4.39 15.51
C ALA A 110 12.13 4.95 16.89
N ARG A 111 12.99 5.98 16.96
CA ARG A 111 13.35 6.66 18.23
C ARG A 111 12.31 7.70 18.65
N GLY A 112 11.21 7.85 17.94
CA GLY A 112 10.18 8.82 18.26
C GLY A 112 10.45 10.22 17.73
N GLU A 113 11.43 10.39 16.82
CA GLU A 113 11.75 11.68 16.22
C GLU A 113 10.82 11.94 15.03
N ALA A 114 9.95 12.93 15.16
CA ALA A 114 9.00 13.28 14.09
C ALA A 114 9.66 14.08 12.96
N ALA A 115 8.99 14.05 11.81
CA ALA A 115 9.37 14.91 10.69
C ALA A 115 9.15 16.38 10.99
#